data_d1a6a68de9f96aab4b59fcbd5fd43817
#
_entry.id   d1a6a68de9f96aab4b59fcbd5fd43817
#
_cell.length_a   1.000
_cell.length_b   1.000
_cell.length_c   1.000
_cell.angle_alpha   90.00
_cell.angle_beta   90.00
_cell.angle_gamma   90.00
#
_symmetry.space_group_name_H-M   'P 1'
#
loop_
_entity.id
_entity.type
_entity.pdbx_description
1 polymer ?
#
loop_
_entity_poly.entity_id
_entity_poly.type
_entity_poly.pdbx_seq_one_letter_code
_entity_poly.pdbx_strand_id
1 'polypeptide(L)'
;MKVGTDGVLLGAWARGGSRVLDVGTGTGLIALMMAQRYPKAMVGAIDIDEGAVRQASEHVEMAQCQDRVTVLQQSVQEFAKVERLAGFYDAVVSNPPFFVDALKAPDEQRSVARHAETLTYAELMDAAWTLLRDDGELSVVVPFDYRKRMEDEATFRGFFQSRVCAVRTVEGKPARRVLLAFRKHPCERDYQVMTIGDEAYKQLTGDFYL
;
A
#
# COMPACT_ATOMS: atom_id res chain seq x y z
N MET A 1 -14.42 10.25 3.25
CA MET A 1 -14.34 8.88 2.70
C MET A 1 -14.54 7.88 3.86
N LYS A 2 -15.21 6.75 3.65
CA LYS A 2 -15.32 5.73 4.73
C LYS A 2 -13.97 5.08 4.95
N VAL A 3 -13.56 4.88 6.22
CA VAL A 3 -12.39 4.06 6.57
C VAL A 3 -12.60 2.66 5.99
N GLY A 4 -11.77 2.30 5.01
CA GLY A 4 -11.89 1.00 4.34
C GLY A 4 -11.16 -0.09 5.14
N THR A 5 -11.79 -1.25 5.30
CA THR A 5 -11.18 -2.44 5.94
C THR A 5 -9.82 -2.79 5.32
N ASP A 6 -9.65 -2.58 4.02
CA ASP A 6 -8.41 -2.88 3.29
C ASP A 6 -7.23 -2.03 3.81
N GLY A 7 -7.46 -0.71 4.04
CA GLY A 7 -6.44 0.18 4.60
C GLY A 7 -6.04 -0.19 6.03
N VAL A 8 -7.04 -0.54 6.88
CA VAL A 8 -6.77 -0.98 8.26
C VAL A 8 -5.98 -2.29 8.27
N LEU A 9 -6.38 -3.26 7.46
CA LEU A 9 -5.66 -4.53 7.34
C LEU A 9 -4.21 -4.31 6.92
N LEU A 10 -3.97 -3.52 5.87
CA LEU A 10 -2.62 -3.27 5.40
C LEU A 10 -1.79 -2.49 6.43
N GLY A 11 -2.33 -1.39 6.97
CA GLY A 11 -1.65 -0.59 7.97
C GLY A 11 -1.30 -1.36 9.24
N ALA A 12 -2.14 -2.34 9.63
CA ALA A 12 -1.87 -3.22 10.76
C ALA A 12 -0.84 -4.33 10.44
N TRP A 13 -0.86 -4.88 9.20
CA TRP A 13 -0.06 -6.05 8.81
C TRP A 13 1.32 -5.70 8.24
N ALA A 14 1.44 -4.58 7.51
CA ALA A 14 2.67 -4.18 6.84
C ALA A 14 3.84 -4.03 7.83
N ARG A 15 5.04 -4.45 7.42
CA ARG A 15 6.27 -4.09 8.14
C ARG A 15 6.63 -2.65 7.85
N GLY A 16 7.15 -1.96 8.86
CA GLY A 16 7.67 -0.62 8.75
C GLY A 16 9.18 -0.60 8.96
N GLY A 17 9.67 0.55 9.40
CA GLY A 17 11.07 0.80 9.70
C GLY A 17 11.23 2.24 10.14
N SER A 18 12.43 2.79 9.99
CA SER A 18 12.71 4.20 10.30
C SER A 18 12.18 5.16 9.23
N ARG A 19 12.01 4.68 7.99
CA ARG A 19 11.55 5.46 6.83
C ARG A 19 10.52 4.67 6.05
N VAL A 20 9.29 5.16 6.05
CA VAL A 20 8.14 4.51 5.42
C VAL A 20 7.54 5.42 4.36
N LEU A 21 7.12 4.88 3.23
CA LEU A 21 6.39 5.59 2.20
C LEU A 21 5.02 4.95 1.99
N ASP A 22 3.96 5.74 2.09
CA ASP A 22 2.59 5.37 1.74
C ASP A 22 2.25 5.94 0.36
N VAL A 23 2.06 5.07 -0.62
CA VAL A 23 1.81 5.42 -2.02
C VAL A 23 0.32 5.32 -2.33
N GLY A 24 -0.27 6.41 -2.82
CA GLY A 24 -1.71 6.54 -2.98
C GLY A 24 -2.38 6.62 -1.61
N THR A 25 -1.89 7.54 -0.77
CA THR A 25 -2.24 7.61 0.66
C THR A 25 -3.73 7.89 0.93
N GLY A 26 -4.44 8.46 -0.05
CA GLY A 26 -5.86 8.79 0.10
C GLY A 26 -6.10 9.71 1.30
N THR A 27 -6.78 9.20 2.31
CA THR A 27 -7.08 9.95 3.54
C THR A 27 -5.93 9.99 4.55
N GLY A 28 -4.77 9.40 4.25
CA GLY A 28 -3.64 9.31 5.17
C GLY A 28 -3.75 8.18 6.21
N LEU A 29 -4.75 7.30 6.09
CA LEU A 29 -5.03 6.26 7.10
C LEU A 29 -3.82 5.35 7.32
N ILE A 30 -3.25 4.78 6.25
CA ILE A 30 -2.13 3.85 6.35
C ILE A 30 -0.89 4.57 6.89
N ALA A 31 -0.60 5.78 6.39
CA ALA A 31 0.51 6.60 6.87
C ALA A 31 0.42 6.85 8.39
N LEU A 32 -0.75 7.22 8.91
CA LEU A 32 -0.98 7.44 10.34
C LEU A 32 -0.84 6.15 11.15
N MET A 33 -1.37 5.03 10.66
CA MET A 33 -1.21 3.72 11.31
C MET A 33 0.26 3.31 11.38
N MET A 34 1.04 3.54 10.31
CA MET A 34 2.48 3.29 10.30
C MET A 34 3.21 4.20 11.31
N ALA A 35 2.85 5.48 11.39
CA ALA A 35 3.41 6.41 12.37
C ALA A 35 3.08 6.03 13.83
N GLN A 36 1.88 5.47 14.07
CA GLN A 36 1.47 4.96 15.39
C GLN A 36 2.26 3.70 15.78
N ARG A 37 2.35 2.72 14.87
CA ARG A 37 3.05 1.44 15.13
C ARG A 37 4.56 1.58 15.24
N TYR A 38 5.13 2.57 14.56
CA TYR A 38 6.55 2.85 14.53
C TYR A 38 6.83 4.28 15.02
N PRO A 39 6.85 4.52 16.34
CA PRO A 39 6.91 5.88 16.92
C PRO A 39 8.13 6.71 16.53
N LYS A 40 9.19 6.07 16.03
CA LYS A 40 10.42 6.74 15.56
C LYS A 40 10.49 6.84 14.03
N ALA A 41 9.48 6.37 13.31
CA ALA A 41 9.47 6.40 11.85
C ALA A 41 9.19 7.82 11.33
N MET A 42 9.89 8.17 10.24
CA MET A 42 9.52 9.25 9.34
C MET A 42 8.69 8.65 8.21
N VAL A 43 7.49 9.15 8.02
CA VAL A 43 6.53 8.63 7.05
C VAL A 43 6.28 9.66 5.96
N GLY A 44 6.61 9.32 4.70
CA GLY A 44 6.15 10.05 3.53
C GLY A 44 4.78 9.49 3.10
N ALA A 45 3.87 10.36 2.73
CA ALA A 45 2.54 10.01 2.23
C ALA A 45 2.31 10.77 0.93
N ILE A 46 2.15 10.08 -0.18
CA ILE A 46 2.00 10.72 -1.50
C ILE A 46 0.69 10.31 -2.16
N ASP A 47 0.07 11.27 -2.84
CA ASP A 47 -1.10 11.05 -3.69
C ASP A 47 -1.08 12.04 -4.86
N ILE A 48 -1.72 11.70 -5.97
CA ILE A 48 -1.90 12.59 -7.12
C ILE A 48 -3.12 13.51 -6.95
N ASP A 49 -4.10 13.07 -6.17
CA ASP A 49 -5.35 13.80 -5.95
C ASP A 49 -5.20 14.89 -4.88
N GLU A 50 -5.41 16.13 -5.27
CA GLU A 50 -5.32 17.29 -4.38
C GLU A 50 -6.28 17.21 -3.19
N GLY A 51 -7.49 16.68 -3.41
CA GLY A 51 -8.50 16.50 -2.36
C GLY A 51 -8.08 15.48 -1.33
N ALA A 52 -7.46 14.37 -1.78
CA ALA A 52 -6.88 13.35 -0.90
C ALA A 52 -5.73 13.92 -0.07
N VAL A 53 -4.80 14.65 -0.70
CA VAL A 53 -3.67 15.30 -0.04
C VAL A 53 -4.12 16.29 1.04
N ARG A 54 -5.11 17.12 0.73
CA ARG A 54 -5.69 18.06 1.71
C ARG A 54 -6.28 17.30 2.90
N GLN A 55 -7.10 16.28 2.64
CA GLN A 55 -7.74 15.48 3.70
C GLN A 55 -6.70 14.74 4.55
N ALA A 56 -5.67 14.14 3.93
CA ALA A 56 -4.59 13.49 4.64
C ALA A 56 -3.83 14.48 5.53
N SER A 57 -3.54 15.69 5.03
CA SER A 57 -2.85 16.73 5.80
C SER A 57 -3.66 17.17 7.01
N GLU A 58 -4.98 17.37 6.86
CA GLU A 58 -5.90 17.68 7.97
C GLU A 58 -5.88 16.56 9.03
N HIS A 59 -5.91 15.29 8.61
CA HIS A 59 -5.85 14.14 9.53
C HIS A 59 -4.50 14.03 10.25
N VAL A 60 -3.39 14.31 9.57
CA VAL A 60 -2.06 14.35 10.18
C VAL A 60 -1.97 15.45 11.23
N GLU A 61 -2.55 16.61 10.95
CA GLU A 61 -2.63 17.72 11.90
C GLU A 61 -3.48 17.35 13.13
N MET A 62 -4.68 16.81 12.91
CA MET A 62 -5.56 16.35 14.00
C MET A 62 -4.90 15.28 14.87
N ALA A 63 -4.10 14.38 14.28
CA ALA A 63 -3.35 13.35 14.99
C ALA A 63 -2.06 13.86 15.64
N GLN A 64 -1.71 15.15 15.48
CA GLN A 64 -0.47 15.76 15.99
C GLN A 64 0.80 15.01 15.58
N CYS A 65 0.86 14.59 14.30
CA CYS A 65 1.96 13.81 13.73
C CYS A 65 2.79 14.56 12.67
N GLN A 66 2.64 15.88 12.55
CA GLN A 66 3.27 16.72 11.50
C GLN A 66 4.80 16.71 11.57
N ASP A 67 5.36 16.41 12.72
CA ASP A 67 6.80 16.25 12.94
C ASP A 67 7.37 15.00 12.27
N ARG A 68 6.53 13.98 11.99
CA ARG A 68 6.94 12.68 11.47
C ARG A 68 6.23 12.24 10.20
N VAL A 69 5.07 12.79 9.88
CA VAL A 69 4.30 12.45 8.69
C VAL A 69 4.29 13.64 7.73
N THR A 70 4.85 13.46 6.54
CA THR A 70 4.88 14.48 5.48
C THR A 70 3.97 14.05 4.34
N VAL A 71 2.95 14.86 4.03
CA VAL A 71 2.02 14.61 2.92
C VAL A 71 2.41 15.47 1.72
N LEU A 72 2.48 14.86 0.53
CA LEU A 72 2.87 15.55 -0.71
C LEU A 72 1.92 15.19 -1.86
N GLN A 73 1.55 16.19 -2.66
CA GLN A 73 0.87 15.96 -3.92
C GLN A 73 1.90 15.62 -5.00
N GLN A 74 2.07 14.34 -5.28
CA GLN A 74 3.02 13.87 -6.27
C GLN A 74 2.70 12.46 -6.74
N SER A 75 2.95 12.17 -8.03
CA SER A 75 2.91 10.82 -8.54
C SER A 75 4.14 10.04 -8.06
N VAL A 76 3.97 8.73 -7.82
CA VAL A 76 5.11 7.89 -7.40
C VAL A 76 6.16 7.78 -8.50
N GLN A 77 5.78 7.86 -9.77
CA GLN A 77 6.67 7.84 -10.91
C GLN A 77 7.64 9.02 -10.89
N GLU A 78 7.14 10.24 -10.63
CA GLU A 78 7.99 11.43 -10.51
C GLU A 78 8.77 11.42 -9.19
N PHE A 79 8.16 10.94 -8.11
CA PHE A 79 8.82 10.82 -6.82
C PHE A 79 10.04 9.89 -6.87
N ALA A 80 9.94 8.78 -7.61
CA ALA A 80 11.03 7.83 -7.78
C ALA A 80 12.20 8.33 -8.64
N LYS A 81 12.02 9.41 -9.42
CA LYS A 81 13.10 10.05 -10.21
C LYS A 81 14.03 10.91 -9.37
N VAL A 82 13.69 11.20 -8.14
CA VAL A 82 14.52 12.01 -7.23
C VAL A 82 15.69 11.17 -6.74
N GLU A 83 16.88 11.36 -7.29
CA GLU A 83 18.07 10.53 -7.04
C GLU A 83 18.37 10.28 -5.56
N ARG A 84 18.23 11.30 -4.69
CA ARG A 84 18.47 11.16 -3.25
C ARG A 84 17.50 10.23 -2.53
N LEU A 85 16.41 9.82 -3.18
CA LEU A 85 15.41 8.90 -2.64
C LEU A 85 15.64 7.45 -3.09
N ALA A 86 16.58 7.20 -3.99
CA ALA A 86 16.95 5.84 -4.39
C ALA A 86 17.51 5.07 -3.18
N GLY A 87 16.93 3.91 -2.87
CA GLY A 87 17.31 3.11 -1.72
C GLY A 87 17.08 3.78 -0.36
N PHE A 88 16.15 4.74 -0.27
CA PHE A 88 15.95 5.54 0.94
C PHE A 88 14.99 4.90 1.95
N TYR A 89 13.98 4.15 1.49
CA TYR A 89 12.90 3.66 2.33
C TYR A 89 13.14 2.24 2.83
N ASP A 90 12.84 1.99 4.10
CA ASP A 90 12.80 0.66 4.71
C ASP A 90 11.53 -0.09 4.28
N ALA A 91 10.43 0.64 4.12
CA ALA A 91 9.14 0.08 3.73
C ALA A 91 8.41 1.01 2.76
N VAL A 92 7.76 0.40 1.77
CA VAL A 92 6.76 1.03 0.91
C VAL A 92 5.45 0.29 1.12
N VAL A 93 4.37 1.04 1.35
CA VAL A 93 3.02 0.48 1.51
C VAL A 93 2.09 1.09 0.48
N SER A 94 1.14 0.33 -0.03
CA SER A 94 0.14 0.85 -0.97
C SER A 94 -1.14 0.02 -0.95
N ASN A 95 -2.27 0.72 -0.95
CA ASN A 95 -3.57 0.16 -1.32
C ASN A 95 -3.92 0.70 -2.71
N PRO A 96 -3.32 0.14 -3.78
CA PRO A 96 -3.44 0.71 -5.11
C PRO A 96 -4.87 0.60 -5.63
N PRO A 97 -5.30 1.51 -6.51
CA PRO A 97 -6.62 1.42 -7.13
C PRO A 97 -6.76 0.10 -7.91
N PHE A 98 -7.95 -0.50 -7.81
CA PHE A 98 -8.24 -1.74 -8.51
C PHE A 98 -8.75 -1.41 -9.91
N PHE A 99 -8.01 -1.81 -10.93
CA PHE A 99 -8.50 -1.72 -12.30
C PHE A 99 -9.54 -2.81 -12.55
N VAL A 100 -10.80 -2.43 -12.53
CA VAL A 100 -11.80 -3.17 -13.28
C VAL A 100 -11.47 -2.92 -14.75
N ASP A 101 -11.12 -3.97 -15.51
CA ASP A 101 -10.74 -3.88 -16.91
C ASP A 101 -11.58 -2.83 -17.65
N ALA A 102 -10.94 -1.74 -18.04
CA ALA A 102 -11.56 -0.69 -18.86
C ALA A 102 -11.90 -1.15 -20.28
N LEU A 103 -11.83 -2.44 -20.55
CA LEU A 103 -12.24 -3.10 -21.80
C LEU A 103 -13.76 -3.09 -22.06
N LYS A 104 -14.58 -2.51 -21.17
CA LYS A 104 -16.05 -2.47 -21.32
C LYS A 104 -16.67 -1.06 -21.26
N ALA A 105 -15.90 0.01 -21.35
CA ALA A 105 -16.48 1.34 -21.51
C ALA A 105 -16.52 1.72 -22.98
N PRO A 106 -17.71 2.07 -23.57
CA PRO A 106 -17.84 2.43 -24.99
C PRO A 106 -17.21 3.76 -25.39
N ASP A 107 -16.46 4.41 -24.52
CA ASP A 107 -15.94 5.77 -24.70
C ASP A 107 -14.41 5.77 -24.59
N GLU A 108 -13.74 5.52 -25.73
CA GLU A 108 -12.28 5.43 -25.84
C GLU A 108 -11.53 6.67 -25.30
N GLN A 109 -12.10 7.87 -25.43
CA GLN A 109 -11.48 9.11 -24.99
C GLN A 109 -11.46 9.25 -23.45
N ARG A 110 -12.51 8.77 -22.75
CA ARG A 110 -12.55 8.74 -21.29
C ARG A 110 -11.69 7.62 -20.70
N SER A 111 -11.46 6.56 -21.46
CA SER A 111 -10.56 5.47 -21.11
C SER A 111 -9.11 5.92 -21.09
N VAL A 112 -8.64 6.62 -22.14
CA VAL A 112 -7.26 7.13 -22.26
C VAL A 112 -6.92 8.14 -21.18
N ALA A 113 -7.83 9.07 -20.86
CA ALA A 113 -7.61 10.06 -19.80
C ALA A 113 -7.49 9.40 -18.41
N ARG A 114 -8.33 8.41 -18.10
CA ARG A 114 -8.24 7.65 -16.83
C ARG A 114 -6.98 6.76 -16.76
N HIS A 115 -6.50 6.23 -17.87
CA HIS A 115 -5.25 5.47 -17.90
C HIS A 115 -4.01 6.32 -17.62
N ALA A 116 -4.04 7.59 -17.99
CA ALA A 116 -2.95 8.54 -17.71
C ALA A 116 -2.90 8.98 -16.23
N GLU A 117 -4.02 8.86 -15.50
CA GLU A 117 -4.17 9.32 -14.12
C GLU A 117 -4.12 8.19 -13.09
N THR A 118 -4.01 6.92 -13.52
CA THR A 118 -4.13 5.78 -12.58
C THR A 118 -2.83 5.00 -12.50
N LEU A 119 -2.34 4.81 -11.27
CA LEU A 119 -1.15 4.01 -10.96
C LEU A 119 -1.35 2.55 -11.35
N THR A 120 -0.52 2.05 -12.29
CA THR A 120 -0.49 0.62 -12.65
C THR A 120 0.35 -0.18 -11.65
N TYR A 121 0.13 -1.51 -11.60
CA TYR A 121 0.97 -2.38 -10.75
C TYR A 121 2.44 -2.39 -11.21
N ALA A 122 2.69 -2.35 -12.51
CA ALA A 122 4.05 -2.25 -13.06
C ALA A 122 4.76 -0.98 -12.58
N GLU A 123 4.11 0.19 -12.69
CA GLU A 123 4.65 1.46 -12.22
C GLU A 123 4.91 1.47 -10.72
N LEU A 124 3.99 0.88 -9.92
CA LEU A 124 4.19 0.72 -8.48
C LEU A 124 5.42 -0.14 -8.18
N MET A 125 5.60 -1.27 -8.90
CA MET A 125 6.74 -2.15 -8.73
C MET A 125 8.05 -1.46 -9.12
N ASP A 126 8.09 -0.73 -10.24
CA ASP A 126 9.27 0.02 -10.67
C ASP A 126 9.67 1.10 -9.68
N ALA A 127 8.70 1.88 -9.21
CA ALA A 127 8.94 2.93 -8.22
C ALA A 127 9.39 2.33 -6.87
N ALA A 128 8.71 1.29 -6.38
CA ALA A 128 9.08 0.63 -5.14
C ALA A 128 10.49 0.01 -5.22
N TRP A 129 10.85 -0.59 -6.36
CA TRP A 129 12.20 -1.11 -6.57
C TRP A 129 13.28 -0.03 -6.43
N THR A 130 13.02 1.13 -7.01
CA THR A 130 13.95 2.27 -6.95
C THR A 130 14.05 2.85 -5.55
N LEU A 131 12.92 3.04 -4.88
CA LEU A 131 12.82 3.74 -3.60
C LEU A 131 13.23 2.90 -2.39
N LEU A 132 13.00 1.57 -2.44
CA LEU A 132 13.35 0.68 -1.35
C LEU A 132 14.87 0.47 -1.27
N ARG A 133 15.39 0.44 -0.04
CA ARG A 133 16.72 -0.08 0.23
C ARG A 133 16.76 -1.60 -0.02
N ASP A 134 17.95 -2.19 -0.04
CA ASP A 134 18.13 -3.59 -0.43
C ASP A 134 17.38 -4.58 0.47
N ASP A 135 17.33 -4.33 1.78
CA ASP A 135 16.60 -5.15 2.76
C ASP A 135 15.18 -4.65 3.04
N GLY A 136 14.70 -3.65 2.28
CA GLY A 136 13.37 -3.08 2.39
C GLY A 136 12.26 -4.01 1.92
N GLU A 137 11.01 -3.67 2.28
CA GLU A 137 9.83 -4.47 1.95
C GLU A 137 8.72 -3.61 1.36
N LEU A 138 8.18 -4.03 0.21
CA LEU A 138 6.93 -3.52 -0.34
C LEU A 138 5.77 -4.33 0.23
N SER A 139 4.74 -3.68 0.78
CA SER A 139 3.50 -4.33 1.22
C SER A 139 2.29 -3.72 0.53
N VAL A 140 1.41 -4.55 -0.02
CA VAL A 140 0.20 -4.12 -0.71
C VAL A 140 -1.02 -4.93 -0.28
N VAL A 141 -2.21 -4.35 -0.43
CA VAL A 141 -3.49 -5.07 -0.34
C VAL A 141 -4.21 -4.98 -1.68
N VAL A 142 -4.68 -6.13 -2.19
CA VAL A 142 -5.44 -6.19 -3.43
C VAL A 142 -6.63 -7.15 -3.31
N PRO A 143 -7.69 -7.02 -4.15
CA PRO A 143 -8.69 -8.07 -4.28
C PRO A 143 -8.03 -9.39 -4.66
N PHE A 144 -8.55 -10.50 -4.13
CA PHE A 144 -7.94 -11.82 -4.34
C PHE A 144 -7.84 -12.20 -5.82
N ASP A 145 -8.79 -11.77 -6.64
CA ASP A 145 -8.82 -12.03 -8.09
C ASP A 145 -7.66 -11.34 -8.84
N TYR A 146 -7.09 -10.27 -8.27
CA TYR A 146 -5.93 -9.55 -8.83
C TYR A 146 -4.58 -10.03 -8.28
N ARG A 147 -4.59 -10.99 -7.37
CA ARG A 147 -3.40 -11.54 -6.73
C ARG A 147 -2.33 -11.94 -7.74
N LYS A 148 -2.73 -12.79 -8.70
CA LYS A 148 -1.78 -13.33 -9.69
C LYS A 148 -1.14 -12.22 -10.51
N ARG A 149 -1.92 -11.24 -10.96
CA ARG A 149 -1.40 -10.10 -11.72
C ARG A 149 -0.36 -9.32 -10.92
N MET A 150 -0.64 -9.04 -9.65
CA MET A 150 0.31 -8.34 -8.77
C MET A 150 1.60 -9.16 -8.56
N GLU A 151 1.49 -10.47 -8.37
CA GLU A 151 2.63 -11.38 -8.21
C GLU A 151 3.47 -11.47 -9.50
N ASP A 152 2.83 -11.49 -10.67
CA ASP A 152 3.50 -11.53 -11.98
C ASP A 152 4.31 -10.24 -12.21
N GLU A 153 3.71 -9.06 -11.95
CA GLU A 153 4.41 -7.76 -12.08
C GLU A 153 5.59 -7.65 -11.10
N ALA A 154 5.40 -8.10 -9.85
CA ALA A 154 6.48 -8.13 -8.87
C ALA A 154 7.63 -9.03 -9.31
N THR A 155 7.32 -10.23 -9.80
CA THR A 155 8.31 -11.20 -10.30
C THR A 155 9.04 -10.66 -11.52
N PHE A 156 8.31 -10.04 -12.46
CA PHE A 156 8.90 -9.43 -13.66
C PHE A 156 9.92 -8.34 -13.29
N ARG A 157 9.62 -7.57 -12.24
CA ARG A 157 10.54 -6.53 -11.74
C ARG A 157 11.74 -7.09 -10.98
N GLY A 158 11.69 -8.34 -10.56
CA GLY A 158 12.76 -9.01 -9.80
C GLY A 158 12.49 -9.15 -8.30
N PHE A 159 11.29 -8.81 -7.83
CA PHE A 159 10.90 -9.01 -6.44
C PHE A 159 10.65 -10.49 -6.12
N PHE A 160 10.93 -10.84 -4.87
CA PHE A 160 10.61 -12.13 -4.25
C PHE A 160 9.50 -11.93 -3.22
N GLN A 161 8.46 -12.77 -3.29
CA GLN A 161 7.37 -12.73 -2.34
C GLN A 161 7.82 -13.25 -0.97
N SER A 162 7.74 -12.39 0.06
CA SER A 162 8.16 -12.72 1.42
C SER A 162 7.00 -13.18 2.29
N ARG A 163 5.83 -12.52 2.18
CA ARG A 163 4.66 -12.83 3.01
C ARG A 163 3.38 -12.74 2.19
N VAL A 164 2.43 -13.60 2.54
CA VAL A 164 1.08 -13.63 1.97
C VAL A 164 0.08 -13.81 3.09
N CYS A 165 -0.98 -13.00 3.14
CA CYS A 165 -2.11 -13.24 4.00
C CYS A 165 -3.41 -13.20 3.19
N ALA A 166 -4.05 -14.36 3.01
CA ALA A 166 -5.35 -14.46 2.36
C ALA A 166 -6.46 -14.11 3.36
N VAL A 167 -7.29 -13.08 3.04
CA VAL A 167 -8.31 -12.57 3.97
C VAL A 167 -9.70 -13.00 3.50
N ARG A 168 -10.42 -13.70 4.37
CA ARG A 168 -11.81 -14.14 4.20
C ARG A 168 -12.74 -13.17 4.92
N THR A 169 -13.91 -12.93 4.36
CA THR A 169 -14.97 -12.19 5.06
C THR A 169 -15.76 -13.07 6.02
N VAL A 170 -15.86 -14.38 5.72
CA VAL A 170 -16.58 -15.37 6.51
C VAL A 170 -15.79 -16.67 6.47
N GLU A 171 -15.74 -17.38 7.58
CA GLU A 171 -15.11 -18.69 7.68
C GLU A 171 -15.68 -19.67 6.64
N GLY A 172 -14.81 -20.51 6.07
CA GLY A 172 -15.20 -21.50 5.04
C GLY A 172 -15.50 -20.91 3.64
N LYS A 173 -15.52 -19.57 3.48
CA LYS A 173 -15.68 -18.94 2.17
C LYS A 173 -14.33 -18.62 1.51
N PRO A 174 -14.26 -18.49 0.18
CA PRO A 174 -13.07 -18.05 -0.51
C PRO A 174 -12.55 -16.69 0.01
N ALA A 175 -11.24 -16.48 -0.03
CA ALA A 175 -10.65 -15.20 0.29
C ALA A 175 -11.13 -14.11 -0.69
N ARG A 176 -11.36 -12.92 -0.18
CA ARG A 176 -11.80 -11.75 -0.97
C ARG A 176 -10.69 -10.72 -1.14
N ARG A 177 -9.73 -10.72 -0.25
CA ARG A 177 -8.55 -9.84 -0.26
C ARG A 177 -7.31 -10.67 -0.02
N VAL A 178 -6.19 -10.13 -0.44
CA VAL A 178 -4.88 -10.66 -0.11
C VAL A 178 -3.93 -9.52 0.22
N LEU A 179 -3.19 -9.70 1.29
CA LEU A 179 -2.05 -8.87 1.65
C LEU A 179 -0.81 -9.58 1.10
N LEU A 180 0.02 -8.85 0.38
CA LEU A 180 1.24 -9.35 -0.25
C LEU A 180 2.42 -8.50 0.19
N ALA A 181 3.53 -9.15 0.53
CA ALA A 181 4.78 -8.46 0.78
C ALA A 181 5.89 -9.02 -0.11
N PHE A 182 6.77 -8.12 -0.56
CA PHE A 182 7.82 -8.41 -1.52
C PHE A 182 9.14 -7.80 -1.08
N ARG A 183 10.25 -8.50 -1.37
CA ARG A 183 11.63 -8.07 -1.11
C ARG A 183 12.49 -8.21 -2.35
N LYS A 184 13.63 -7.50 -2.38
CA LYS A 184 14.58 -7.56 -3.50
C LYS A 184 15.41 -8.84 -3.55
N HIS A 185 15.52 -9.56 -2.44
CA HIS A 185 16.34 -10.77 -2.33
C HIS A 185 15.50 -12.00 -2.05
N PRO A 186 15.99 -13.21 -2.48
CA PRO A 186 15.34 -14.46 -2.15
C PRO A 186 15.14 -14.62 -0.65
N CYS A 187 13.95 -15.06 -0.25
CA CYS A 187 13.58 -15.28 1.14
C CYS A 187 12.56 -16.42 1.25
N GLU A 188 12.45 -16.99 2.44
CA GLU A 188 11.34 -17.88 2.76
C GLU A 188 10.02 -17.12 2.71
N ARG A 189 8.99 -17.80 2.21
CA ARG A 189 7.65 -17.24 2.12
C ARG A 189 6.79 -17.69 3.29
N ASP A 190 6.31 -16.71 4.06
CA ASP A 190 5.30 -16.94 5.09
C ASP A 190 3.90 -16.83 4.47
N TYR A 191 3.06 -17.85 4.67
CA TYR A 191 1.68 -17.89 4.17
C TYR A 191 0.68 -18.00 5.31
N GLN A 192 -0.23 -17.06 5.39
CA GLN A 192 -1.25 -16.97 6.42
C GLN A 192 -2.65 -16.89 5.80
N VAL A 193 -3.64 -17.34 6.55
CA VAL A 193 -5.06 -17.13 6.25
C VAL A 193 -5.71 -16.50 7.47
N MET A 194 -6.53 -15.49 7.24
CA MET A 194 -7.24 -14.74 8.27
C MET A 194 -8.70 -14.61 7.90
N THR A 195 -9.60 -14.66 8.87
CA THR A 195 -11.02 -14.34 8.68
C THR A 195 -11.36 -13.07 9.44
N ILE A 196 -12.07 -12.14 8.80
CA ILE A 196 -12.51 -10.90 9.47
C ILE A 196 -13.33 -11.27 10.71
N GLY A 197 -12.90 -10.74 11.87
CA GLY A 197 -13.54 -10.99 13.16
C GLY A 197 -13.04 -12.22 13.93
N ASP A 198 -12.15 -13.06 13.35
CA ASP A 198 -11.47 -14.12 14.09
C ASP A 198 -10.43 -13.56 15.09
N GLU A 199 -9.83 -14.44 15.88
CA GLU A 199 -8.85 -14.03 16.90
C GLU A 199 -7.60 -13.39 16.29
N ALA A 200 -7.09 -13.94 15.16
CA ALA A 200 -5.93 -13.39 14.45
C ALA A 200 -6.23 -11.98 13.93
N TYR A 201 -7.43 -11.76 13.36
CA TYR A 201 -7.88 -10.43 12.95
C TYR A 201 -7.94 -9.45 14.12
N LYS A 202 -8.55 -9.86 15.25
CA LYS A 202 -8.68 -9.00 16.44
C LYS A 202 -7.31 -8.64 17.02
N GLN A 203 -6.40 -9.60 17.11
CA GLN A 203 -5.02 -9.36 17.57
C GLN A 203 -4.28 -8.40 16.64
N LEU A 204 -4.46 -8.54 15.33
CA LEU A 204 -3.81 -7.68 14.34
C LEU A 204 -4.35 -6.24 14.37
N THR A 205 -5.66 -6.07 14.53
CA THR A 205 -6.33 -4.77 14.31
C THR A 205 -6.81 -4.11 15.60
N GLY A 206 -6.65 -4.76 16.75
CA GLY A 206 -7.23 -4.32 18.03
C GLY A 206 -6.81 -2.92 18.47
N ASP A 207 -5.60 -2.49 18.13
CA ASP A 207 -5.10 -1.14 18.45
C ASP A 207 -5.72 -0.02 17.57
N PHE A 208 -6.52 -0.39 16.56
CA PHE A 208 -7.06 0.54 15.55
C PHE A 208 -8.60 0.60 15.53
N TYR A 209 -9.26 -0.25 16.28
CA TYR A 209 -10.71 -0.23 16.50
C TYR A 209 -11.01 0.04 17.96
N LEU A 210 -11.92 1.00 18.20
CA LEU A 210 -12.51 1.28 19.52
C LEU A 210 -13.56 0.25 19.86
#